data_d7fbb1da7aa1fc8dcb439f7028953dee
#
_entry.id   d7fbb1da7aa1fc8dcb439f7028953dee
#
_cell.length_a   1.000
_cell.length_b   1.000
_cell.length_c   1.000
_cell.angle_alpha   90.00
_cell.angle_beta   90.00
_cell.angle_gamma   90.00
#
_symmetry.space_group_name_H-M   'P 1'
#
loop_
_entity.id
_entity.type
_entity.pdbx_description
1 polymer ?
#
loop_
_entity_poly.entity_id
_entity_poly.type
_entity_poly.pdbx_seq_one_letter_code
_entity_poly.pdbx_strand_id
1 'polypeptide(L)'
;FIALFTYSPDDPNFIFPDNTEIKNFFGFQGSFVSDLFFQSVGLISYLISLTFIITGINLLRSKEFILIIENTFFAVLYCIFGSLFLTHFYSDAFTLYINGNGGFLGNLLNQSFLNQILLINSQISYYILIILILLLFLKSINFNPLKFHQSILRFLSLIKKKEEKNYTDKSEI
;
A
#
# COMPACT_ATOMS: atom_id res chain seq x y z
N PHE A 1 -1.34 -4.98 7.81
CA PHE A 1 -2.00 -5.31 6.54
C PHE A 1 -3.33 -6.03 6.75
N ILE A 2 -3.36 -7.14 7.52
CA ILE A 2 -4.60 -7.90 7.76
C ILE A 2 -5.69 -7.03 8.40
N ALA A 3 -5.35 -6.19 9.38
CA ALA A 3 -6.30 -5.27 9.99
C ALA A 3 -6.93 -4.30 8.96
N LEU A 4 -6.13 -3.78 8.03
CA LEU A 4 -6.63 -2.93 6.93
C LEU A 4 -7.51 -3.72 5.95
N PHE A 5 -7.13 -4.97 5.65
CA PHE A 5 -7.89 -5.81 4.72
C PHE A 5 -9.25 -6.24 5.28
N THR A 6 -9.35 -6.41 6.60
CA THR A 6 -10.58 -6.77 7.30
C THR A 6 -11.28 -5.56 7.93
N TYR A 7 -10.99 -4.36 7.45
CA TYR A 7 -11.62 -3.14 7.91
C TYR A 7 -13.12 -3.16 7.61
N SER A 8 -13.90 -2.81 8.61
CA SER A 8 -15.33 -2.54 8.48
C SER A 8 -15.62 -1.16 9.07
N PRO A 9 -16.28 -0.28 8.32
CA PRO A 9 -16.62 1.05 8.84
C PRO A 9 -17.64 1.00 9.98
N ASP A 10 -18.38 -0.09 10.11
CA ASP A 10 -19.38 -0.29 11.16
C ASP A 10 -18.77 -0.75 12.49
N ASP A 11 -17.47 -1.15 12.48
CA ASP A 11 -16.79 -1.60 13.68
C ASP A 11 -16.59 -0.45 14.66
N PRO A 12 -16.68 -0.69 15.98
CA PRO A 12 -16.40 0.33 16.96
C PRO A 12 -14.96 0.85 16.83
N ASN A 13 -14.83 2.16 16.86
CA ASN A 13 -13.57 2.86 16.77
C ASN A 13 -13.52 3.99 17.80
N PHE A 14 -12.51 4.86 17.73
CA PHE A 14 -12.36 5.98 18.66
C PHE A 14 -13.57 6.96 18.66
N ILE A 15 -14.35 7.01 17.58
CA ILE A 15 -15.44 7.97 17.40
C ILE A 15 -16.82 7.32 17.68
N PHE A 16 -16.96 6.02 17.43
CA PHE A 16 -18.23 5.29 17.53
C PHE A 16 -18.28 4.31 18.71
N PRO A 17 -19.41 4.20 19.42
CA PRO A 17 -19.52 3.44 20.66
C PRO A 17 -19.50 1.92 20.49
N ASP A 18 -19.14 1.24 21.59
CA ASP A 18 -18.78 -0.17 21.76
C ASP A 18 -19.91 -1.23 21.57
N ASN A 19 -21.06 -0.90 21.00
CA ASN A 19 -22.23 -1.80 21.03
C ASN A 19 -22.46 -2.63 19.75
N THR A 20 -21.46 -2.78 18.89
CA THR A 20 -21.58 -3.57 17.65
C THR A 20 -20.62 -4.76 17.65
N GLU A 21 -21.03 -5.85 16.97
CA GLU A 21 -20.14 -6.99 16.72
C GLU A 21 -18.95 -6.53 15.85
N ILE A 22 -17.74 -6.81 16.35
CA ILE A 22 -16.50 -6.40 15.67
C ILE A 22 -16.20 -7.40 14.55
N LYS A 23 -16.14 -6.93 13.31
CA LYS A 23 -15.83 -7.72 12.10
C LYS A 23 -14.33 -7.81 11.81
N ASN A 24 -13.53 -6.88 12.34
CA ASN A 24 -12.09 -6.87 12.12
C ASN A 24 -11.42 -8.10 12.73
N PHE A 25 -10.54 -8.75 11.95
CA PHE A 25 -9.85 -9.99 12.36
C PHE A 25 -9.06 -9.86 13.68
N PHE A 26 -8.51 -8.69 13.96
CA PHE A 26 -7.79 -8.39 15.21
C PHE A 26 -8.67 -7.73 16.29
N GLY A 27 -10.00 -7.83 16.15
CA GLY A 27 -10.95 -7.24 17.10
C GLY A 27 -10.83 -5.73 17.18
N PHE A 28 -11.12 -5.16 18.35
CA PHE A 28 -11.13 -3.72 18.57
C PHE A 28 -9.81 -3.02 18.22
N GLN A 29 -8.66 -3.63 18.55
CA GLN A 29 -7.36 -3.05 18.23
C GLN A 29 -7.12 -2.97 16.72
N GLY A 30 -7.53 -4.01 15.98
CA GLY A 30 -7.45 -4.02 14.52
C GLY A 30 -8.37 -2.99 13.88
N SER A 31 -9.60 -2.87 14.37
CA SER A 31 -10.56 -1.85 13.95
C SER A 31 -10.01 -0.45 14.19
N PHE A 32 -9.54 -0.16 15.42
CA PHE A 32 -8.96 1.14 15.78
C PHE A 32 -7.78 1.53 14.89
N VAL A 33 -6.82 0.61 14.70
CA VAL A 33 -5.62 0.87 13.88
C VAL A 33 -5.98 1.08 12.42
N SER A 34 -6.86 0.24 11.85
CA SER A 34 -7.27 0.37 10.45
C SER A 34 -8.04 1.66 10.20
N ASP A 35 -8.95 2.03 11.11
CA ASP A 35 -9.69 3.28 11.03
C ASP A 35 -8.76 4.49 11.09
N LEU A 36 -7.81 4.52 12.03
CA LEU A 36 -6.81 5.57 12.13
C LEU A 36 -6.05 5.78 10.81
N PHE A 37 -5.59 4.70 10.19
CA PHE A 37 -4.85 4.76 8.92
C PHE A 37 -5.74 5.23 7.77
N PHE A 38 -6.95 4.68 7.63
CA PHE A 38 -7.86 5.09 6.56
C PHE A 38 -8.32 6.54 6.74
N GLN A 39 -8.62 6.96 7.95
CA GLN A 39 -9.00 8.36 8.22
C GLN A 39 -7.84 9.33 8.00
N SER A 40 -6.59 8.92 8.25
CA SER A 40 -5.42 9.78 8.06
C SER A 40 -5.03 9.94 6.60
N VAL A 41 -4.80 8.83 5.89
CA VAL A 41 -4.20 8.83 4.52
C VAL A 41 -5.03 8.07 3.49
N GLY A 42 -6.18 7.56 3.87
CA GLY A 42 -7.08 6.84 2.98
C GLY A 42 -6.52 5.50 2.47
N LEU A 43 -6.86 5.15 1.24
CA LEU A 43 -6.48 3.86 0.63
C LEU A 43 -4.97 3.69 0.44
N ILE A 44 -4.18 4.75 0.51
CA ILE A 44 -2.70 4.67 0.49
C ILE A 44 -2.15 3.87 1.68
N SER A 45 -2.93 3.71 2.75
CA SER A 45 -2.61 2.86 3.91
C SER A 45 -2.17 1.45 3.53
N TYR A 46 -2.71 0.88 2.46
CA TYR A 46 -2.29 -0.43 1.96
C TYR A 46 -0.83 -0.43 1.50
N LEU A 47 -0.39 0.62 0.80
CA LEU A 47 1.01 0.73 0.35
C LEU A 47 1.96 0.94 1.53
N ILE A 48 1.54 1.69 2.57
CA ILE A 48 2.32 1.85 3.81
C ILE A 48 2.56 0.50 4.45
N SER A 49 1.51 -0.30 4.63
CA SER A 49 1.63 -1.61 5.27
C SER A 49 2.52 -2.57 4.47
N LEU A 50 2.48 -2.52 3.13
CA LEU A 50 3.39 -3.28 2.25
C LEU A 50 4.83 -2.80 2.40
N THR A 51 5.07 -1.48 2.44
CA THR A 51 6.40 -0.92 2.68
C THR A 51 6.98 -1.42 4.00
N PHE A 52 6.21 -1.41 5.09
CA PHE A 52 6.68 -1.92 6.39
C PHE A 52 7.01 -3.40 6.37
N ILE A 53 6.18 -4.23 5.72
CA ILE A 53 6.45 -5.67 5.59
C ILE A 53 7.76 -5.90 4.84
N ILE A 54 7.93 -5.27 3.67
CA ILE A 54 9.12 -5.47 2.84
C ILE A 54 10.37 -4.89 3.52
N THR A 55 10.25 -3.72 4.16
CA THR A 55 11.34 -3.12 4.93
C THR A 55 11.76 -4.02 6.08
N GLY A 56 10.80 -4.61 6.81
CA GLY A 56 11.08 -5.58 7.87
C GLY A 56 11.83 -6.81 7.36
N ILE A 57 11.41 -7.38 6.23
CA ILE A 57 12.09 -8.52 5.60
C ILE A 57 13.52 -8.12 5.17
N ASN A 58 13.69 -6.95 4.56
CA ASN A 58 15.00 -6.46 4.14
C ASN A 58 15.92 -6.21 5.33
N LEU A 59 15.40 -5.65 6.42
CA LEU A 59 16.16 -5.43 7.66
C LEU A 59 16.68 -6.74 8.28
N LEU A 60 15.84 -7.78 8.32
CA LEU A 60 16.25 -9.09 8.81
C LEU A 60 17.37 -9.72 7.96
N ARG A 61 17.43 -9.39 6.67
CA ARG A 61 18.46 -9.91 5.74
C ARG A 61 19.75 -9.10 5.77
N SER A 62 19.67 -7.77 5.72
CA SER A 62 20.83 -6.88 5.59
C SER A 62 21.36 -6.37 6.92
N LYS A 63 20.50 -6.32 7.97
CA LYS A 63 20.79 -5.71 9.26
C LYS A 63 21.17 -4.22 9.20
N GLU A 64 20.83 -3.54 8.11
CA GLU A 64 21.12 -2.12 7.88
C GLU A 64 19.96 -1.26 8.34
N PHE A 65 20.03 -0.67 9.52
CA PHE A 65 18.97 0.16 10.09
C PHE A 65 18.69 1.44 9.29
N ILE A 66 19.65 1.94 8.52
CA ILE A 66 19.49 3.13 7.68
C ILE A 66 18.37 2.96 6.65
N LEU A 67 18.09 1.71 6.23
CA LEU A 67 17.00 1.39 5.32
C LEU A 67 15.63 1.80 5.86
N ILE A 68 15.43 1.77 7.17
CA ILE A 68 14.16 2.19 7.78
C ILE A 68 13.93 3.67 7.53
N ILE A 69 14.96 4.49 7.72
CA ILE A 69 14.87 5.95 7.55
C ILE A 69 14.62 6.29 6.08
N GLU A 70 15.37 5.68 5.17
CA GLU A 70 15.22 5.90 3.73
C GLU A 70 13.83 5.47 3.24
N ASN A 71 13.39 4.26 3.59
CA ASN A 71 12.10 3.73 3.17
C ASN A 71 10.94 4.54 3.74
N THR A 72 11.04 4.97 5.02
CA THR A 72 10.03 5.82 5.65
C THR A 72 9.96 7.20 4.98
N PHE A 73 11.09 7.79 4.61
CA PHE A 73 11.11 9.05 3.89
C PHE A 73 10.34 8.96 2.56
N PHE A 74 10.62 7.93 1.73
CA PHE A 74 9.88 7.72 0.49
C PHE A 74 8.41 7.35 0.73
N ALA A 75 8.11 6.66 1.85
CA ALA A 75 6.73 6.36 2.23
C ALA A 75 5.93 7.62 2.53
N VAL A 76 6.50 8.57 3.26
CA VAL A 76 5.86 9.88 3.51
C VAL A 76 5.59 10.62 2.20
N LEU A 77 6.55 10.63 1.26
CA LEU A 77 6.37 11.30 -0.03
C LEU A 77 5.24 10.67 -0.85
N TYR A 78 5.19 9.34 -1.02
CA TYR A 78 4.08 8.75 -1.77
C TYR A 78 2.74 8.86 -1.04
N CYS A 79 2.71 8.95 0.30
CA CYS A 79 1.48 9.24 1.04
C CYS A 79 0.93 10.63 0.70
N ILE A 80 1.79 11.65 0.65
CA ILE A 80 1.39 13.01 0.30
C ILE A 80 0.76 13.03 -1.11
N PHE A 81 1.49 12.54 -2.11
CA PHE A 81 1.01 12.57 -3.49
C PHE A 81 -0.15 11.60 -3.73
N GLY A 82 -0.15 10.44 -3.07
CA GLY A 82 -1.18 9.43 -3.22
C GLY A 82 -2.50 9.84 -2.57
N SER A 83 -2.47 10.44 -1.38
CA SER A 83 -3.66 10.97 -0.72
C SER A 83 -4.28 12.12 -1.54
N LEU A 84 -3.44 13.03 -2.07
CA LEU A 84 -3.90 14.09 -2.97
C LEU A 84 -4.51 13.52 -4.26
N PHE A 85 -3.86 12.54 -4.88
CA PHE A 85 -4.35 11.87 -6.08
C PHE A 85 -5.72 11.23 -5.87
N LEU A 86 -5.90 10.49 -4.78
CA LEU A 86 -7.16 9.83 -4.47
C LEU A 86 -8.28 10.83 -4.19
N THR A 87 -8.00 11.91 -3.47
CA THR A 87 -9.01 12.93 -3.18
C THR A 87 -9.41 13.69 -4.45
N HIS A 88 -8.45 14.01 -5.32
CA HIS A 88 -8.73 14.81 -6.51
C HIS A 88 -9.43 14.01 -7.61
N PHE A 89 -8.99 12.76 -7.89
CA PHE A 89 -9.47 11.98 -9.04
C PHE A 89 -10.49 10.89 -8.68
N TYR A 90 -10.55 10.48 -7.42
CA TYR A 90 -11.36 9.34 -6.97
C TYR A 90 -12.15 9.65 -5.68
N SER A 91 -12.62 10.88 -5.52
CA SER A 91 -13.41 11.29 -4.35
C SER A 91 -14.62 10.38 -4.12
N ASP A 92 -15.32 10.02 -5.19
CA ASP A 92 -16.61 9.32 -5.16
C ASP A 92 -16.52 7.84 -5.55
N ALA A 93 -15.35 7.35 -6.01
CA ALA A 93 -15.22 5.99 -6.55
C ALA A 93 -15.23 4.90 -5.48
N PHE A 94 -14.72 5.21 -4.28
CA PHE A 94 -14.67 4.31 -3.14
C PHE A 94 -15.19 5.06 -1.91
N THR A 95 -16.08 4.47 -1.15
CA THR A 95 -16.65 5.12 0.03
C THR A 95 -15.89 4.73 1.28
N LEU A 96 -14.88 5.51 1.62
CA LEU A 96 -14.40 5.57 3.01
C LEU A 96 -15.16 6.70 3.69
N TYR A 97 -15.78 6.37 4.83
CA TYR A 97 -16.70 7.28 5.52
C TYR A 97 -16.07 8.63 5.86
N ILE A 98 -16.12 9.35 6.67
CA ILE A 98 -15.73 10.68 7.15
C ILE A 98 -14.77 11.46 6.21
N ASN A 99 -13.55 10.96 5.96
CA ASN A 99 -12.51 11.72 5.25
C ASN A 99 -12.30 11.29 3.77
N GLY A 100 -13.08 10.32 3.28
CA GLY A 100 -13.00 9.86 1.89
C GLY A 100 -11.74 9.09 1.55
N ASN A 101 -11.52 8.85 0.26
CA ASN A 101 -10.52 7.93 -0.25
C ASN A 101 -9.07 8.36 -0.05
N GLY A 102 -8.80 9.65 0.04
CA GLY A 102 -7.47 10.21 0.31
C GLY A 102 -7.23 10.52 1.79
N GLY A 103 -8.24 10.31 2.65
CA GLY A 103 -8.16 10.59 4.08
C GLY A 103 -8.05 12.09 4.40
N PHE A 104 -7.81 12.40 5.66
CA PHE A 104 -7.62 13.77 6.14
C PHE A 104 -6.48 14.50 5.39
N LEU A 105 -5.36 13.81 5.17
CA LEU A 105 -4.22 14.36 4.46
C LEU A 105 -4.59 14.79 3.03
N GLY A 106 -5.33 13.95 2.31
CA GLY A 106 -5.80 14.26 0.97
C GLY A 106 -6.71 15.48 0.92
N ASN A 107 -7.66 15.59 1.86
CA ASN A 107 -8.55 16.74 1.98
C ASN A 107 -7.78 18.03 2.28
N LEU A 108 -6.82 17.98 3.19
CA LEU A 108 -5.96 19.12 3.51
C LEU A 108 -5.14 19.59 2.29
N LEU A 109 -4.56 18.65 1.55
CA LEU A 109 -3.78 18.94 0.35
C LEU A 109 -4.65 19.45 -0.81
N ASN A 110 -5.88 18.95 -0.93
CA ASN A 110 -6.84 19.39 -1.94
C ASN A 110 -7.25 20.87 -1.77
N GLN A 111 -7.16 21.40 -0.55
CA GLN A 111 -7.38 22.82 -0.26
C GLN A 111 -6.11 23.68 -0.45
N SER A 112 -4.97 23.06 -0.76
CA SER A 112 -3.69 23.74 -0.92
C SER A 112 -3.45 24.20 -2.35
N PHE A 113 -2.34 24.95 -2.56
CA PHE A 113 -1.88 25.34 -3.88
C PHE A 113 -1.54 24.16 -4.80
N LEU A 114 -1.25 22.99 -4.24
CA LEU A 114 -0.95 21.78 -5.00
C LEU A 114 -2.14 21.35 -5.87
N ASN A 115 -3.36 21.46 -5.35
CA ASN A 115 -4.55 21.18 -6.13
C ASN A 115 -4.73 22.15 -7.31
N GLN A 116 -4.36 23.44 -7.14
CA GLN A 116 -4.42 24.41 -8.22
C GLN A 116 -3.49 24.03 -9.38
N ILE A 117 -2.31 23.48 -9.07
CA ILE A 117 -1.37 22.96 -10.09
C ILE A 117 -2.00 21.80 -10.86
N LEU A 118 -2.69 20.89 -10.19
CA LEU A 118 -3.36 19.76 -10.84
C LEU A 118 -4.47 20.19 -11.78
N LEU A 119 -5.16 21.29 -11.48
CA LEU A 119 -6.24 21.84 -12.29
C LEU A 119 -5.75 22.48 -13.60
N ILE A 120 -4.48 22.88 -13.72
CA ILE A 120 -3.94 23.48 -14.97
C ILE A 120 -4.09 22.50 -16.14
N ASN A 121 -3.77 21.24 -15.94
CA ASN A 121 -4.01 20.17 -16.91
C ASN A 121 -4.28 18.85 -16.20
N SER A 122 -5.52 18.59 -15.90
CA SER A 122 -5.95 17.43 -15.11
C SER A 122 -5.51 16.09 -15.73
N GLN A 123 -5.56 15.96 -17.05
CA GLN A 123 -5.19 14.72 -17.74
C GLN A 123 -3.68 14.43 -17.63
N ILE A 124 -2.85 15.42 -17.83
CA ILE A 124 -1.39 15.28 -17.69
C ILE A 124 -1.05 15.01 -16.21
N SER A 125 -1.63 15.76 -15.28
CA SER A 125 -1.44 15.60 -13.84
C SER A 125 -1.79 14.20 -13.35
N TYR A 126 -2.85 13.59 -13.90
CA TYR A 126 -3.25 12.21 -13.60
C TYR A 126 -2.10 11.23 -13.86
N TYR A 127 -1.53 11.23 -15.07
CA TYR A 127 -0.45 10.30 -15.43
C TYR A 127 0.85 10.59 -14.69
N ILE A 128 1.19 11.86 -14.51
CA ILE A 128 2.39 12.27 -13.77
C ILE A 128 2.31 11.77 -12.32
N LEU A 129 1.17 11.95 -11.63
CA LEU A 129 1.01 11.51 -10.25
C LEU A 129 1.07 9.99 -10.12
N ILE A 130 0.43 9.23 -11.01
CA ILE A 130 0.53 7.76 -10.99
C ILE A 130 1.98 7.30 -11.11
N ILE A 131 2.72 7.84 -12.08
CA ILE A 131 4.12 7.49 -12.30
C ILE A 131 4.97 7.89 -11.08
N LEU A 132 4.74 9.09 -10.54
CA LEU A 132 5.47 9.58 -9.35
C LEU A 132 5.22 8.69 -8.13
N ILE A 133 3.95 8.39 -7.82
CA ILE A 133 3.57 7.51 -6.70
C ILE A 133 4.21 6.14 -6.86
N LEU A 134 4.15 5.56 -8.06
CA LEU A 134 4.76 4.26 -8.36
C LEU A 134 6.28 4.29 -8.15
N LEU A 135 6.98 5.30 -8.67
CA LEU A 135 8.43 5.43 -8.51
C LEU A 135 8.83 5.61 -7.03
N LEU A 136 8.11 6.44 -6.28
CA LEU A 136 8.34 6.64 -4.86
C LEU A 136 8.07 5.36 -4.06
N PHE A 137 7.01 4.62 -4.38
CA PHE A 137 6.71 3.34 -3.75
C PHE A 137 7.81 2.30 -4.05
N LEU A 138 8.25 2.16 -5.31
CA LEU A 138 9.34 1.25 -5.67
C LEU A 138 10.65 1.62 -4.95
N LYS A 139 10.92 2.89 -4.76
CA LYS A 139 12.04 3.36 -3.94
C LYS A 139 11.87 3.01 -2.47
N SER A 140 10.68 3.19 -1.90
CA SER A 140 10.39 2.91 -0.49
C SER A 140 10.54 1.43 -0.11
N ILE A 141 10.46 0.52 -1.08
CA ILE A 141 10.67 -0.91 -0.87
C ILE A 141 12.06 -1.40 -1.33
N ASN A 142 12.95 -0.50 -1.73
CA ASN A 142 14.27 -0.83 -2.30
C ASN A 142 14.16 -1.81 -3.47
N PHE A 143 13.19 -1.59 -4.37
CA PHE A 143 12.95 -2.49 -5.50
C PHE A 143 14.12 -2.49 -6.46
N ASN A 144 14.70 -3.69 -6.70
CA ASN A 144 15.76 -3.90 -7.67
C ASN A 144 15.23 -4.74 -8.83
N PRO A 145 15.03 -4.16 -10.02
CA PRO A 145 14.42 -4.86 -11.16
C PRO A 145 15.27 -6.03 -11.65
N LEU A 146 16.60 -5.95 -11.57
CA LEU A 146 17.50 -7.04 -11.98
C LEU A 146 17.36 -8.25 -11.04
N LYS A 147 17.35 -8.03 -9.73
CA LYS A 147 17.16 -9.10 -8.75
C LYS A 147 15.77 -9.72 -8.86
N PHE A 148 14.75 -8.91 -9.10
CA PHE A 148 13.39 -9.38 -9.31
C PHE A 148 13.28 -10.28 -10.55
N HIS A 149 13.83 -9.85 -11.68
CA HIS A 149 13.88 -10.65 -12.92
C HIS A 149 14.60 -11.98 -12.71
N GLN A 150 15.77 -11.96 -12.07
CA GLN A 150 16.52 -13.18 -11.74
C GLN A 150 15.73 -14.12 -10.82
N SER A 151 14.97 -13.59 -9.86
CA SER A 151 14.13 -14.39 -8.97
C SER A 151 12.98 -15.06 -9.72
N ILE A 152 12.35 -14.37 -10.66
CA ILE A 152 11.32 -14.94 -11.53
C ILE A 152 11.91 -16.07 -12.38
N LEU A 153 13.06 -15.87 -13.03
CA LEU A 153 13.70 -16.89 -13.85
C LEU A 153 14.05 -18.14 -13.02
N ARG A 154 14.56 -17.98 -11.80
CA ARG A 154 14.82 -19.09 -10.88
C ARG A 154 13.53 -19.83 -10.52
N PHE A 155 12.46 -19.11 -10.20
CA PHE A 155 11.17 -19.73 -9.89
C PHE A 155 10.63 -20.54 -11.06
N LEU A 156 10.64 -19.99 -12.27
CA LEU A 156 10.23 -20.69 -13.49
C LEU A 156 11.09 -21.93 -13.78
N SER A 157 12.39 -21.86 -13.56
CA SER A 157 13.29 -23.00 -13.72
C SER A 157 13.01 -24.13 -12.73
N LEU A 158 12.59 -23.81 -11.49
CA LEU A 158 12.21 -24.81 -10.50
C LEU A 158 10.91 -25.52 -10.87
N ILE A 159 9.93 -24.80 -11.42
CA ILE A 159 8.67 -25.40 -11.90
C ILE A 159 8.97 -26.35 -13.05
N LYS A 160 9.75 -25.93 -14.05
CA LYS A 160 10.13 -26.76 -15.20
C LYS A 160 10.87 -28.04 -14.78
N LYS A 161 11.82 -27.93 -13.83
CA LYS A 161 12.56 -29.07 -13.30
C LYS A 161 11.67 -30.07 -12.55
N LYS A 162 10.58 -29.59 -11.91
CA LYS A 162 9.61 -30.44 -11.23
C LYS A 162 8.74 -31.22 -12.21
N GLU A 163 8.39 -30.62 -13.35
CA GLU A 163 7.66 -31.31 -14.42
C GLU A 163 8.51 -32.41 -15.06
N GLU A 164 9.78 -32.14 -15.42
CA GLU A 164 10.70 -33.14 -15.98
C GLU A 164 10.89 -34.36 -15.05
N LYS A 165 11.02 -34.16 -13.74
CA LYS A 165 11.09 -35.28 -12.78
C LYS A 165 9.83 -36.14 -12.74
N ASN A 166 8.65 -35.53 -12.85
CA ASN A 166 7.38 -36.28 -12.85
C ASN A 166 7.21 -37.12 -14.15
N TYR A 167 7.83 -36.77 -15.24
CA TYR A 167 7.80 -37.56 -16.49
C TYR A 167 8.77 -38.73 -16.44
N THR A 168 9.97 -38.60 -15.88
CA THR A 168 10.95 -39.71 -15.76
C THR A 168 10.49 -40.78 -14.79
N ASP A 169 9.84 -40.44 -13.67
CA ASP A 169 9.32 -41.40 -12.70
C ASP A 169 8.12 -42.23 -13.22
N LYS A 170 7.47 -41.82 -14.33
CA LYS A 170 6.35 -42.55 -14.95
C LYS A 170 6.78 -43.49 -16.08
N SER A 171 8.02 -43.39 -16.57
CA SER A 171 8.55 -44.23 -17.64
C SER A 171 9.34 -45.44 -17.13
N GLU A 172 9.53 -45.60 -15.82
CA GLU A 172 10.24 -46.72 -15.20
C GLU A 172 9.32 -47.75 -14.51
N ILE A 173 8.00 -47.79 -14.86
CA ILE A 173 7.04 -48.81 -14.37
C ILE A 173 6.60 -49.70 -15.48
#